data_f53f565b06ebb8bc1c4af125a71df61a
#
_entry.id   f53f565b06ebb8bc1c4af125a71df61a
#
_cell.length_a   1.000
_cell.length_b   1.000
_cell.length_c   1.000
_cell.angle_alpha   90.00
_cell.angle_beta   90.00
_cell.angle_gamma   90.00
#
_symmetry.space_group_name_H-M   'P 1'
#
loop_
_entity.id
_entity.type
_entity.pdbx_description
1 polymer ?
#
loop_
_entity_poly.entity_id
_entity_poly.type
_entity_poly.pdbx_seq_one_letter_code
_entity_poly.pdbx_strand_id
1 'polypeptide(L)'
;MFVAAAVLKLVSALFMITLSVVDHSRSPRPSVLLNSYLFLTLLLDAAQTRTLFLSSGDKPELTYSSIFSAAIALKVGILLLEAQRKSRWVSWDEKEHSPEETSGIFSIGVFFWLNRIFLEGYSKVLTMKDLYPLDSSLDGKLLHEEFSRYMDYSKLKDDKFGLVKVLIRTLKVHLLLPIPPRLALLGFTFCQPFFIAKLLDQLSKPEVDANIGYGLIGASILIYSGIAISTAICWYREPTKELPARSAAYT
;
A
#
# COMPACT_ATOMS: atom_id res chain seq x y z
N MET A 1 -31.48 -1.74 -6.89
CA MET A 1 -30.12 -1.39 -6.46
C MET A 1 -29.45 -2.47 -5.61
N PHE A 2 -30.09 -3.06 -4.60
CA PHE A 2 -29.49 -4.08 -3.72
C PHE A 2 -29.00 -5.34 -4.44
N VAL A 3 -29.76 -5.88 -5.39
CA VAL A 3 -29.36 -7.09 -6.15
C VAL A 3 -28.10 -6.83 -7.00
N ALA A 4 -28.01 -5.69 -7.66
CA ALA A 4 -26.84 -5.32 -8.45
C ALA A 4 -25.59 -5.18 -7.56
N ALA A 5 -25.71 -4.58 -6.38
CA ALA A 5 -24.62 -4.45 -5.43
C ALA A 5 -24.17 -5.84 -4.90
N ALA A 6 -25.10 -6.75 -4.63
CA ALA A 6 -24.79 -8.10 -4.19
C ALA A 6 -24.06 -8.90 -5.29
N VAL A 7 -24.51 -8.80 -6.53
CA VAL A 7 -23.86 -9.45 -7.69
C VAL A 7 -22.44 -8.89 -7.87
N LEU A 8 -22.25 -7.57 -7.82
CA LEU A 8 -20.91 -6.95 -7.92
C LEU A 8 -19.98 -7.39 -6.79
N LYS A 9 -20.49 -7.50 -5.55
CA LYS A 9 -19.69 -8.02 -4.41
C LYS A 9 -19.29 -9.49 -4.64
N LEU A 10 -20.17 -10.32 -5.16
CA LEU A 10 -19.86 -11.72 -5.47
C LEU A 10 -18.83 -11.83 -6.60
N VAL A 11 -19.00 -11.08 -7.69
CA VAL A 11 -18.03 -11.04 -8.79
C VAL A 11 -16.68 -10.56 -8.30
N SER A 12 -16.62 -9.49 -7.50
CA SER A 12 -15.36 -9.01 -6.93
C SER A 12 -14.69 -10.05 -6.03
N ALA A 13 -15.44 -10.80 -5.23
CA ALA A 13 -14.91 -11.87 -4.40
C ALA A 13 -14.29 -13.00 -5.24
N LEU A 14 -14.94 -13.40 -6.34
CA LEU A 14 -14.37 -14.39 -7.28
C LEU A 14 -13.08 -13.90 -7.92
N PHE A 15 -13.03 -12.63 -8.37
CA PHE A 15 -11.79 -12.03 -8.88
C PHE A 15 -10.69 -12.00 -7.84
N MET A 16 -11.02 -11.76 -6.57
CA MET A 16 -10.06 -11.75 -5.49
C MET A 16 -9.44 -13.13 -5.23
N ILE A 17 -10.26 -14.18 -5.27
CA ILE A 17 -9.79 -15.56 -5.12
C ILE A 17 -8.83 -15.91 -6.26
N THR A 18 -9.21 -15.61 -7.50
CA THR A 18 -8.35 -15.89 -8.67
C THR A 18 -7.05 -15.08 -8.61
N LEU A 19 -7.12 -13.82 -8.24
CA LEU A 19 -5.93 -12.96 -8.08
C LEU A 19 -5.01 -13.49 -6.98
N SER A 20 -5.55 -13.89 -5.83
CA SER A 20 -4.78 -14.46 -4.71
C SER A 20 -4.04 -15.72 -5.14
N VAL A 21 -4.72 -16.66 -5.83
CA VAL A 21 -4.10 -17.90 -6.32
C VAL A 21 -3.00 -17.62 -7.33
N VAL A 22 -3.25 -16.74 -8.30
CA VAL A 22 -2.26 -16.40 -9.35
C VAL A 22 -1.03 -15.70 -8.75
N ASP A 23 -1.26 -14.77 -7.84
CA ASP A 23 -0.18 -14.00 -7.22
C ASP A 23 0.65 -14.86 -6.24
N HIS A 24 -0.03 -15.75 -5.51
CA HIS A 24 0.64 -16.70 -4.61
C HIS A 24 1.53 -17.69 -5.38
N SER A 25 1.16 -18.05 -6.61
CA SER A 25 1.95 -18.97 -7.44
C SER A 25 3.12 -18.30 -8.17
N ARG A 26 3.09 -16.97 -8.38
CA ARG A 26 4.05 -16.25 -9.23
C ARG A 26 4.97 -15.29 -8.48
N SER A 27 4.61 -14.86 -7.28
CA SER A 27 5.37 -13.83 -6.55
C SER A 27 5.65 -14.24 -5.11
N PRO A 28 6.92 -14.11 -4.63
CA PRO A 28 7.26 -14.28 -3.23
C PRO A 28 6.76 -13.09 -2.37
N ARG A 29 6.37 -11.97 -3.00
CA ARG A 29 5.82 -10.78 -2.31
C ARG A 29 4.33 -10.95 -2.03
N PRO A 30 3.82 -10.43 -0.90
CA PRO A 30 2.37 -10.30 -0.69
C PRO A 30 1.75 -9.40 -1.76
N SER A 31 0.54 -9.75 -2.22
CA SER A 31 -0.16 -9.00 -3.25
C SER A 31 -0.49 -7.58 -2.80
N VAL A 32 0.11 -6.58 -3.45
CA VAL A 32 -0.15 -5.16 -3.16
C VAL A 32 -1.58 -4.78 -3.52
N LEU A 33 -2.07 -5.24 -4.68
CA LEU A 33 -3.43 -4.95 -5.15
C LEU A 33 -4.49 -5.56 -4.24
N LEU A 34 -4.30 -6.83 -3.87
CA LEU A 34 -5.21 -7.56 -3.00
C LEU A 34 -5.29 -6.90 -1.61
N ASN A 35 -4.14 -6.64 -1.00
CA ASN A 35 -4.05 -5.99 0.30
C ASN A 35 -4.66 -4.57 0.30
N SER A 36 -4.38 -3.77 -0.72
CA SER A 36 -4.94 -2.42 -0.85
C SER A 36 -6.46 -2.44 -1.02
N TYR A 37 -6.98 -3.36 -1.84
CA TYR A 37 -8.42 -3.53 -2.04
C TYR A 37 -9.11 -4.00 -0.76
N LEU A 38 -8.57 -5.03 -0.08
CA LEU A 38 -9.13 -5.53 1.18
C LEU A 38 -9.15 -4.43 2.24
N PHE A 39 -8.07 -3.67 2.37
CA PHE A 39 -7.98 -2.57 3.32
C PHE A 39 -9.01 -1.47 3.02
N LEU A 40 -9.09 -1.01 1.77
CA LEU A 40 -10.03 0.04 1.38
C LEU A 40 -11.49 -0.39 1.57
N THR A 41 -11.83 -1.61 1.14
CA THR A 41 -13.18 -2.14 1.33
C THR A 41 -13.49 -2.39 2.80
N LEU A 42 -12.52 -2.75 3.63
CA LEU A 42 -12.69 -2.91 5.08
C LEU A 42 -13.08 -1.58 5.74
N LEU A 43 -12.44 -0.47 5.35
CA LEU A 43 -12.78 0.86 5.85
C LEU A 43 -14.23 1.24 5.51
N LEU A 44 -14.65 0.99 4.27
CA LEU A 44 -16.02 1.26 3.84
C LEU A 44 -17.04 0.36 4.55
N ASP A 45 -16.73 -0.92 4.71
CA ASP A 45 -17.59 -1.88 5.41
C ASP A 45 -17.70 -1.54 6.91
N ALA A 46 -16.63 -1.05 7.54
CA ALA A 46 -16.67 -0.59 8.93
C ALA A 46 -17.60 0.62 9.11
N ALA A 47 -17.54 1.59 8.19
CA ALA A 47 -18.47 2.72 8.19
C ALA A 47 -19.92 2.26 7.98
N GLN A 48 -20.14 1.32 7.06
CA GLN A 48 -21.46 0.74 6.80
C GLN A 48 -21.99 -0.01 8.02
N THR A 49 -21.16 -0.79 8.72
CA THR A 49 -21.55 -1.51 9.94
C THR A 49 -22.05 -0.57 11.00
N ARG A 50 -21.29 0.52 11.25
CA ARG A 50 -21.72 1.55 12.20
C ARG A 50 -23.08 2.12 11.84
N THR A 51 -23.32 2.43 10.57
CA THR A 51 -24.61 2.95 10.11
C THR A 51 -25.75 1.96 10.33
N LEU A 52 -25.49 0.66 10.02
CA LEU A 52 -26.46 -0.41 10.23
C LEU A 52 -26.84 -0.57 11.71
N PHE A 53 -25.88 -0.56 12.62
CA PHE A 53 -26.19 -0.66 14.06
C PHE A 53 -26.92 0.57 14.60
N LEU A 54 -26.65 1.76 14.07
CA LEU A 54 -27.36 2.99 14.49
C LEU A 54 -28.78 3.07 13.94
N SER A 55 -29.05 2.46 12.78
CA SER A 55 -30.37 2.44 12.15
C SER A 55 -31.23 1.25 12.52
N SER A 56 -30.64 0.19 13.14
CA SER A 56 -31.38 -1.03 13.48
C SER A 56 -32.32 -0.79 14.66
N GLY A 57 -33.64 -0.73 14.35
CA GLY A 57 -34.71 -0.67 15.35
C GLY A 57 -35.33 -2.03 15.67
N ASP A 58 -35.33 -2.95 14.71
CA ASP A 58 -36.01 -4.23 14.78
C ASP A 58 -35.07 -5.43 14.89
N LYS A 59 -35.56 -6.54 15.45
CA LYS A 59 -34.79 -7.79 15.62
C LYS A 59 -34.16 -8.34 14.33
N PRO A 60 -34.85 -8.36 13.16
CA PRO A 60 -34.24 -8.86 11.93
C PRO A 60 -33.11 -7.97 11.42
N GLU A 61 -33.18 -6.66 11.62
CA GLU A 61 -32.11 -5.70 11.25
C GLU A 61 -30.88 -5.88 12.12
N LEU A 62 -31.06 -6.13 13.41
CA LEU A 62 -29.98 -6.43 14.34
C LEU A 62 -29.26 -7.72 13.96
N THR A 63 -30.01 -8.76 13.53
CA THR A 63 -29.43 -10.03 13.07
C THR A 63 -28.60 -9.81 11.79
N TYR A 64 -29.08 -9.01 10.85
CA TYR A 64 -28.33 -8.67 9.65
C TYR A 64 -27.02 -7.92 10.01
N SER A 65 -27.10 -6.94 10.91
CA SER A 65 -25.94 -6.17 11.38
C SER A 65 -24.89 -7.05 12.04
N SER A 66 -25.31 -8.06 12.82
CA SER A 66 -24.39 -9.01 13.48
C SER A 66 -23.72 -9.95 12.47
N ILE A 67 -24.43 -10.46 11.47
CA ILE A 67 -23.86 -11.27 10.39
C ILE A 67 -22.86 -10.45 9.57
N PHE A 68 -23.20 -9.19 9.28
CA PHE A 68 -22.31 -8.29 8.54
C PHE A 68 -21.02 -7.99 9.33
N SER A 69 -21.11 -7.79 10.66
CA SER A 69 -19.94 -7.59 11.50
C SER A 69 -19.04 -8.85 11.57
N ALA A 70 -19.62 -10.04 11.59
CA ALA A 70 -18.88 -11.29 11.51
C ALA A 70 -18.12 -11.42 10.17
N ALA A 71 -18.76 -11.02 9.06
CA ALA A 71 -18.10 -10.98 7.75
C ALA A 71 -16.89 -10.02 7.71
N ILE A 72 -16.99 -8.87 8.39
CA ILE A 72 -15.87 -7.94 8.54
C ILE A 72 -14.74 -8.57 9.36
N ALA A 73 -15.05 -9.22 10.46
CA ALA A 73 -14.04 -9.92 11.28
C ALA A 73 -13.27 -10.97 10.46
N LEU A 74 -13.99 -11.72 9.62
CA LEU A 74 -13.41 -12.67 8.69
C LEU A 74 -12.51 -12.00 7.65
N LYS A 75 -12.93 -10.85 7.11
CA LYS A 75 -12.15 -10.03 6.17
C LYS A 75 -10.87 -9.48 6.79
N VAL A 76 -10.93 -9.05 8.07
CA VAL A 76 -9.73 -8.66 8.84
C VAL A 76 -8.78 -9.85 8.96
N GLY A 77 -9.29 -11.04 9.28
CA GLY A 77 -8.49 -12.26 9.33
C GLY A 77 -7.78 -12.55 8.01
N ILE A 78 -8.47 -12.46 6.88
CA ILE A 78 -7.90 -12.65 5.54
C ILE A 78 -6.82 -11.59 5.27
N LEU A 79 -7.08 -10.32 5.60
CA LEU A 79 -6.11 -9.23 5.42
C LEU A 79 -4.84 -9.48 6.22
N LEU A 80 -4.96 -9.91 7.48
CA LEU A 80 -3.81 -10.23 8.33
C LEU A 80 -3.01 -11.42 7.81
N LEU A 81 -3.69 -12.45 7.30
CA LEU A 81 -3.03 -13.62 6.70
C LEU A 81 -2.29 -13.24 5.41
N GLU A 82 -2.93 -12.46 4.53
CA GLU A 82 -2.32 -12.06 3.26
C GLU A 82 -1.19 -11.03 3.45
N ALA A 83 -1.24 -10.24 4.53
CA ALA A 83 -0.19 -9.29 4.89
C ALA A 83 1.07 -9.95 5.47
N GLN A 84 1.02 -11.23 5.84
CA GLN A 84 2.17 -11.97 6.37
C GLN A 84 3.23 -12.21 5.29
N ARG A 85 4.50 -12.26 5.73
CA ARG A 85 5.62 -12.57 4.85
C ARG A 85 5.53 -14.01 4.36
N LYS A 86 5.62 -14.21 3.06
CA LYS A 86 5.62 -15.53 2.41
C LYS A 86 6.97 -16.26 2.55
N SER A 87 8.02 -15.59 3.04
CA SER A 87 9.37 -16.16 3.19
C SER A 87 9.45 -17.44 4.02
N ARG A 88 8.47 -17.69 4.90
CA ARG A 88 8.38 -18.94 5.68
C ARG A 88 7.99 -20.18 4.85
N TRP A 89 7.38 -19.96 3.68
CA TRP A 89 6.83 -21.02 2.83
C TRP A 89 7.65 -21.27 1.57
N VAL A 90 8.60 -20.36 1.27
CA VAL A 90 9.50 -20.45 0.14
C VAL A 90 10.91 -20.66 0.69
N SER A 91 11.70 -21.52 0.04
CA SER A 91 13.13 -21.70 0.33
C SER A 91 13.89 -20.44 -0.09
N TRP A 92 13.89 -19.43 0.76
CA TRP A 92 14.44 -18.10 0.53
C TRP A 92 15.68 -17.90 1.39
N ASP A 93 16.83 -17.67 0.77
CA ASP A 93 18.06 -17.41 1.51
C ASP A 93 18.09 -15.93 1.98
N GLU A 94 17.93 -15.72 3.29
CA GLU A 94 17.94 -14.39 3.91
C GLU A 94 19.31 -13.66 3.76
N LYS A 95 20.37 -14.37 3.39
CA LYS A 95 21.70 -13.79 3.21
C LYS A 95 21.91 -13.20 1.82
N GLU A 96 21.20 -13.70 0.83
CA GLU A 96 21.34 -13.26 -0.56
C GLU A 96 20.31 -12.19 -0.95
N HIS A 97 19.20 -12.10 -0.19
CA HIS A 97 18.08 -11.23 -0.54
C HIS A 97 17.70 -10.27 0.59
N SER A 98 17.27 -9.07 0.23
CA SER A 98 16.79 -8.09 1.19
C SER A 98 15.44 -8.52 1.80
N PRO A 99 15.24 -8.36 3.13
CA PRO A 99 13.92 -8.54 3.76
C PRO A 99 12.83 -7.65 3.17
N GLU A 100 13.21 -6.56 2.51
CA GLU A 100 12.35 -5.66 1.77
C GLU A 100 11.65 -6.36 0.60
N GLU A 101 12.36 -7.24 -0.12
CA GLU A 101 11.83 -7.97 -1.27
C GLU A 101 10.63 -8.85 -0.94
N THR A 102 10.57 -9.37 0.29
CA THR A 102 9.48 -10.22 0.77
C THR A 102 8.45 -9.47 1.62
N SER A 103 8.69 -8.18 1.92
CA SER A 103 7.82 -7.39 2.78
C SER A 103 6.55 -6.94 2.06
N GLY A 104 5.41 -7.04 2.77
CA GLY A 104 4.13 -6.51 2.30
C GLY A 104 4.05 -4.98 2.38
N ILE A 105 3.03 -4.41 1.71
CA ILE A 105 2.83 -2.95 1.62
C ILE A 105 2.73 -2.27 3.00
N PHE A 106 2.12 -2.92 3.98
CA PHE A 106 2.01 -2.39 5.34
C PHE A 106 3.37 -2.35 6.06
N SER A 107 4.17 -3.41 5.89
CA SER A 107 5.52 -3.47 6.47
C SER A 107 6.45 -2.44 5.86
N ILE A 108 6.32 -2.18 4.56
CA ILE A 108 7.06 -1.14 3.85
C ILE A 108 6.59 0.25 4.28
N GLY A 109 5.27 0.47 4.39
CA GLY A 109 4.69 1.77 4.76
C GLY A 109 5.03 2.23 6.16
N VAL A 110 5.25 1.30 7.10
CA VAL A 110 5.62 1.60 8.50
C VAL A 110 7.09 1.28 8.80
N PHE A 111 7.87 0.87 7.77
CA PHE A 111 9.27 0.45 7.92
C PHE A 111 9.50 -0.67 8.94
N PHE A 112 8.49 -1.53 9.16
CA PHE A 112 8.53 -2.56 10.18
C PHE A 112 9.63 -3.61 9.94
N TRP A 113 10.07 -3.78 8.69
CA TRP A 113 11.15 -4.66 8.31
C TRP A 113 12.53 -4.20 8.83
N LEU A 114 12.69 -2.89 9.14
CA LEU A 114 13.92 -2.32 9.71
C LEU A 114 14.05 -2.51 11.22
N ASN A 115 12.96 -2.88 11.92
CA ASN A 115 12.96 -2.99 13.38
C ASN A 115 14.08 -3.89 13.91
N ARG A 116 14.41 -4.96 13.19
CA ARG A 116 15.50 -5.87 13.57
C ARG A 116 16.85 -5.15 13.61
N ILE A 117 17.16 -4.36 12.56
CA ILE A 117 18.41 -3.59 12.50
C ILE A 117 18.44 -2.55 13.64
N PHE A 118 17.34 -1.86 13.90
CA PHE A 118 17.27 -0.88 14.99
C PHE A 118 17.50 -1.51 16.36
N LEU A 119 16.90 -2.68 16.63
CA LEU A 119 17.11 -3.41 17.87
C LEU A 119 18.55 -3.94 18.01
N GLU A 120 19.13 -4.44 16.93
CA GLU A 120 20.52 -4.87 16.92
C GLU A 120 21.48 -3.68 17.10
N GLY A 121 21.22 -2.54 16.47
CA GLY A 121 21.99 -1.32 16.60
C GLY A 121 21.95 -0.68 17.98
N TYR A 122 20.86 -0.95 18.75
CA TYR A 122 20.78 -0.55 20.15
C TYR A 122 21.72 -1.38 21.04
N SER A 123 21.96 -2.66 20.71
CA SER A 123 22.75 -3.59 21.52
C SER A 123 24.22 -3.68 21.09
N LYS A 124 24.54 -3.41 19.84
CA LYS A 124 25.92 -3.51 19.28
C LYS A 124 26.18 -2.43 18.23
N VAL A 125 27.46 -2.13 18.01
CA VAL A 125 27.87 -1.27 16.88
C VAL A 125 27.67 -2.04 15.57
N LEU A 126 26.87 -1.49 14.67
CA LEU A 126 26.58 -2.08 13.38
C LEU A 126 27.81 -2.00 12.47
N THR A 127 28.15 -3.11 11.83
CA THR A 127 29.15 -3.20 10.78
C THR A 127 28.49 -3.36 9.41
N MET A 128 29.24 -3.14 8.32
CA MET A 128 28.72 -3.34 6.94
C MET A 128 28.19 -4.77 6.70
N LYS A 129 28.66 -5.75 7.46
CA LYS A 129 28.23 -7.15 7.37
C LYS A 129 26.87 -7.41 8.04
N ASP A 130 26.45 -6.52 8.95
CA ASP A 130 25.17 -6.60 9.65
C ASP A 130 24.03 -5.95 8.84
N LEU A 131 24.36 -5.20 7.77
CA LEU A 131 23.39 -4.58 6.87
C LEU A 131 22.83 -5.62 5.90
N TYR A 132 21.55 -5.45 5.56
CA TYR A 132 20.91 -6.29 4.54
C TYR A 132 21.52 -6.02 3.16
N PRO A 133 21.56 -7.05 2.29
CA PRO A 133 21.92 -6.84 0.90
C PRO A 133 20.94 -5.89 0.22
N LEU A 134 21.41 -5.20 -0.80
CA LEU A 134 20.59 -4.29 -1.59
C LEU A 134 19.54 -5.11 -2.40
N ASP A 135 18.35 -4.53 -2.60
CA ASP A 135 17.31 -5.12 -3.48
C ASP A 135 17.89 -5.34 -4.88
N SER A 136 17.66 -6.51 -5.45
CA SER A 136 18.09 -6.88 -6.80
C SER A 136 17.59 -5.92 -7.88
N SER A 137 16.44 -5.26 -7.66
CA SER A 137 15.91 -4.24 -8.56
C SER A 137 16.73 -2.94 -8.58
N LEU A 138 17.63 -2.74 -7.60
CA LEU A 138 18.53 -1.59 -7.48
C LEU A 138 19.96 -1.92 -7.90
N ASP A 139 20.24 -3.16 -8.35
CA ASP A 139 21.56 -3.52 -8.84
C ASP A 139 21.84 -2.77 -10.16
N GLY A 140 22.85 -1.88 -10.08
CA GLY A 140 23.27 -1.04 -11.20
C GLY A 140 23.71 -1.86 -12.43
N LYS A 141 24.25 -3.07 -12.23
CA LYS A 141 24.67 -3.93 -13.34
C LYS A 141 23.45 -4.47 -14.11
N LEU A 142 22.45 -5.00 -13.41
CA LEU A 142 21.22 -5.50 -14.03
C LEU A 142 20.47 -4.37 -14.74
N LEU A 143 20.43 -3.20 -14.14
CA LEU A 143 19.78 -2.03 -14.73
C LEU A 143 20.53 -1.54 -15.97
N HIS A 144 21.87 -1.56 -15.95
CA HIS A 144 22.69 -1.20 -17.11
C HIS A 144 22.53 -2.20 -18.26
N GLU A 145 22.47 -3.50 -17.98
CA GLU A 145 22.21 -4.51 -18.98
C GLU A 145 20.81 -4.36 -19.60
N GLU A 146 19.79 -4.07 -18.79
CA GLU A 146 18.44 -3.83 -19.28
C GLU A 146 18.38 -2.57 -20.13
N PHE A 147 19.03 -1.48 -19.70
CA PHE A 147 19.13 -0.24 -20.45
C PHE A 147 19.88 -0.44 -21.76
N SER A 148 21.03 -1.14 -21.76
CA SER A 148 21.84 -1.41 -22.95
C SER A 148 21.07 -2.22 -24.00
N ARG A 149 20.20 -3.13 -23.55
CA ARG A 149 19.33 -3.94 -24.43
C ARG A 149 18.37 -3.10 -25.28
N TYR A 150 17.93 -1.96 -24.72
CA TYR A 150 17.03 -1.02 -25.43
C TYR A 150 17.79 0.08 -26.17
N MET A 151 19.10 0.23 -25.94
CA MET A 151 19.93 1.28 -26.51
C MET A 151 20.53 0.80 -27.84
N ASP A 152 19.81 1.02 -28.94
CA ASP A 152 20.29 0.80 -30.28
C ASP A 152 20.89 2.12 -30.81
N TYR A 153 22.21 2.28 -30.64
CA TYR A 153 22.94 3.50 -30.99
C TYR A 153 22.74 3.96 -32.44
N SER A 154 22.47 3.01 -33.35
CA SER A 154 22.25 3.32 -34.77
C SER A 154 20.95 4.09 -35.01
N LYS A 155 19.92 3.79 -34.21
CA LYS A 155 18.61 4.45 -34.31
C LYS A 155 18.50 5.74 -33.49
N LEU A 156 19.34 5.88 -32.45
CA LEU A 156 19.33 7.08 -31.59
C LEU A 156 19.94 8.30 -32.31
N LYS A 157 20.83 8.12 -33.27
CA LYS A 157 21.55 9.20 -33.93
C LYS A 157 20.67 10.10 -34.79
N ASP A 158 19.52 9.58 -35.23
CA ASP A 158 18.57 10.32 -36.10
C ASP A 158 17.34 10.87 -35.35
N ASP A 159 17.08 10.45 -34.10
CA ASP A 159 15.88 10.86 -33.35
C ASP A 159 16.26 11.82 -32.22
N LYS A 160 15.85 13.10 -32.31
CA LYS A 160 16.11 14.13 -31.29
C LYS A 160 15.64 13.75 -29.87
N PHE A 161 14.67 12.85 -29.75
CA PHE A 161 14.10 12.37 -28.50
C PHE A 161 14.34 10.88 -28.23
N GLY A 162 15.21 10.25 -29.00
CA GLY A 162 15.46 8.80 -28.92
C GLY A 162 15.87 8.36 -27.52
N LEU A 163 16.82 9.08 -26.90
CA LEU A 163 17.30 8.79 -25.54
C LEU A 163 16.17 8.91 -24.50
N VAL A 164 15.35 9.96 -24.58
CA VAL A 164 14.23 10.17 -23.65
C VAL A 164 13.19 9.07 -23.80
N LYS A 165 12.94 8.61 -25.00
CA LYS A 165 11.99 7.55 -25.32
C LYS A 165 12.44 6.19 -24.77
N VAL A 166 13.72 5.88 -24.89
CA VAL A 166 14.33 4.68 -24.32
C VAL A 166 14.29 4.76 -22.79
N LEU A 167 14.69 5.89 -22.19
CA LEU A 167 14.66 6.11 -20.76
C LEU A 167 13.25 5.94 -20.18
N ILE A 168 12.24 6.57 -20.79
CA ILE A 168 10.85 6.42 -20.36
C ILE A 168 10.39 4.98 -20.50
N ARG A 169 10.77 4.27 -21.55
CA ARG A 169 10.37 2.88 -21.77
C ARG A 169 10.99 1.92 -20.74
N THR A 170 12.25 2.13 -20.39
CA THR A 170 12.96 1.32 -19.39
C THR A 170 12.48 1.63 -17.98
N LEU A 171 12.32 2.91 -17.64
CA LEU A 171 11.93 3.34 -16.30
C LEU A 171 10.41 3.52 -16.10
N LYS A 172 9.57 3.18 -17.09
CA LYS A 172 8.11 3.42 -16.99
C LYS A 172 7.48 2.88 -15.69
N VAL A 173 7.89 1.69 -15.25
CA VAL A 173 7.36 1.08 -14.02
C VAL A 173 7.80 1.87 -12.80
N HIS A 174 9.07 2.24 -12.74
CA HIS A 174 9.63 3.04 -11.65
C HIS A 174 9.06 4.46 -11.60
N LEU A 175 8.69 5.04 -12.74
CA LEU A 175 8.06 6.35 -12.84
C LEU A 175 6.56 6.32 -12.47
N LEU A 176 5.84 5.24 -12.81
CA LEU A 176 4.42 5.11 -12.48
C LEU A 176 4.19 4.72 -11.00
N LEU A 177 5.12 4.00 -10.41
CA LEU A 177 4.99 3.41 -9.08
C LEU A 177 4.75 4.42 -7.93
N PRO A 178 5.29 5.65 -7.96
CA PRO A 178 5.02 6.67 -6.94
C PRO A 178 3.73 7.46 -7.15
N ILE A 179 3.04 7.32 -8.27
CA ILE A 179 1.81 8.07 -8.54
C ILE A 179 0.70 7.71 -7.54
N PRO A 180 0.39 6.41 -7.28
CA PRO A 180 -0.66 6.04 -6.35
C PRO A 180 -0.48 6.62 -4.92
N PRO A 181 0.68 6.51 -4.25
CA PRO A 181 0.84 7.08 -2.92
C PRO A 181 0.79 8.62 -2.91
N ARG A 182 1.24 9.29 -3.97
CA ARG A 182 1.09 10.76 -4.10
C ARG A 182 -0.36 11.18 -4.27
N LEU A 183 -1.14 10.46 -5.06
CA LEU A 183 -2.59 10.71 -5.20
C LEU A 183 -3.32 10.44 -3.87
N ALA A 184 -2.95 9.40 -3.14
CA ALA A 184 -3.50 9.14 -1.81
C ALA A 184 -3.18 10.27 -0.83
N LEU A 185 -1.91 10.72 -0.80
CA LEU A 185 -1.48 11.86 0.02
C LEU A 185 -2.28 13.12 -0.30
N LEU A 186 -2.44 13.43 -1.59
CA LEU A 186 -3.22 14.56 -2.06
C LEU A 186 -4.68 14.44 -1.58
N GLY A 187 -5.32 13.29 -1.76
CA GLY A 187 -6.68 13.02 -1.32
C GLY A 187 -6.87 13.25 0.18
N PHE A 188 -6.00 12.68 1.03
CA PHE A 188 -6.08 12.87 2.48
C PHE A 188 -5.82 14.33 2.89
N THR A 189 -4.89 15.02 2.22
CA THR A 189 -4.64 16.45 2.47
C THR A 189 -5.86 17.30 2.11
N PHE A 190 -6.54 17.00 1.01
CA PHE A 190 -7.80 17.69 0.66
C PHE A 190 -8.94 17.41 1.64
N CYS A 191 -8.95 16.27 2.31
CA CYS A 191 -9.95 15.96 3.33
C CYS A 191 -9.78 16.82 4.61
N GLN A 192 -8.57 17.32 4.91
CA GLN A 192 -8.30 18.09 6.13
C GLN A 192 -9.19 19.33 6.31
N PRO A 193 -9.31 20.26 5.33
CA PRO A 193 -10.13 21.45 5.51
C PRO A 193 -11.61 21.11 5.71
N PHE A 194 -12.13 20.10 5.03
CA PHE A 194 -13.52 19.65 5.24
C PHE A 194 -13.72 19.06 6.64
N PHE A 195 -12.75 18.30 7.12
CA PHE A 195 -12.75 17.76 8.47
C PHE A 195 -12.74 18.88 9.52
N ILE A 196 -11.84 19.86 9.38
CA ILE A 196 -11.72 21.01 10.30
C ILE A 196 -13.01 21.84 10.30
N ALA A 197 -13.59 22.13 9.13
CA ALA A 197 -14.85 22.85 9.04
C ALA A 197 -15.98 22.12 9.76
N LYS A 198 -16.07 20.79 9.61
CA LYS A 198 -17.08 19.97 10.28
C LYS A 198 -16.86 19.88 11.78
N LEU A 199 -15.59 19.82 12.22
CA LEU A 199 -15.22 19.83 13.62
C LEU A 199 -15.62 21.16 14.30
N LEU A 200 -15.33 22.29 13.65
CA LEU A 200 -15.70 23.63 14.16
C LEU A 200 -17.22 23.80 14.21
N ASP A 201 -17.95 23.35 13.19
CA ASP A 201 -19.41 23.35 13.17
C ASP A 201 -19.99 22.56 14.36
N GLN A 202 -19.39 21.42 14.69
CA GLN A 202 -19.84 20.60 15.81
C GLN A 202 -19.51 21.23 17.17
N LEU A 203 -18.34 21.85 17.31
CA LEU A 203 -17.92 22.52 18.54
C LEU A 203 -18.70 23.80 18.82
N SER A 204 -19.27 24.46 17.82
CA SER A 204 -20.08 25.67 17.96
C SER A 204 -21.52 25.39 18.37
N LYS A 205 -21.98 24.13 18.34
CA LYS A 205 -23.34 23.74 18.74
C LYS A 205 -23.43 23.58 20.25
N PRO A 206 -24.52 24.12 20.89
CA PRO A 206 -24.72 23.99 22.34
C PRO A 206 -25.00 22.55 22.78
N GLU A 207 -25.59 21.73 21.90
CA GLU A 207 -25.83 20.31 22.14
C GLU A 207 -24.88 19.47 21.24
N VAL A 208 -24.02 18.70 21.90
CA VAL A 208 -23.06 17.85 21.22
C VAL A 208 -23.64 16.44 21.05
N ASP A 209 -23.90 16.03 19.81
CA ASP A 209 -24.28 14.66 19.51
C ASP A 209 -23.03 13.75 19.62
N ALA A 210 -23.04 12.86 20.62
CA ALA A 210 -21.95 11.93 20.89
C ALA A 210 -21.61 11.06 19.68
N ASN A 211 -22.60 10.64 18.87
CA ASN A 211 -22.39 9.82 17.68
C ASN A 211 -21.59 10.56 16.61
N ILE A 212 -21.85 11.85 16.42
CA ILE A 212 -21.07 12.68 15.49
C ILE A 212 -19.66 12.84 16.02
N GLY A 213 -19.50 13.05 17.35
CA GLY A 213 -18.20 13.13 18.00
C GLY A 213 -17.31 11.89 17.75
N TYR A 214 -17.84 10.69 17.98
CA TYR A 214 -17.11 9.44 17.67
C TYR A 214 -16.78 9.29 16.17
N GLY A 215 -17.69 9.76 15.30
CA GLY A 215 -17.43 9.79 13.87
C GLY A 215 -16.26 10.70 13.50
N LEU A 216 -16.16 11.87 14.11
CA LEU A 216 -15.06 12.81 13.91
C LEU A 216 -13.73 12.27 14.44
N ILE A 217 -13.72 11.56 15.58
CA ILE A 217 -12.52 10.87 16.08
C ILE A 217 -12.04 9.83 15.06
N GLY A 218 -12.93 8.98 14.57
CA GLY A 218 -12.60 8.00 13.54
C GLY A 218 -12.06 8.64 12.25
N ALA A 219 -12.67 9.72 11.80
CA ALA A 219 -12.25 10.47 10.62
C ALA A 219 -10.86 11.09 10.82
N SER A 220 -10.56 11.65 12.01
CA SER A 220 -9.24 12.21 12.31
C SER A 220 -8.15 11.13 12.25
N ILE A 221 -8.37 9.99 12.88
CA ILE A 221 -7.42 8.86 12.85
C ILE A 221 -7.17 8.43 11.40
N LEU A 222 -8.22 8.29 10.59
CA LEU A 222 -8.09 7.88 9.20
C LEU A 222 -7.28 8.90 8.38
N ILE A 223 -7.60 10.18 8.46
CA ILE A 223 -6.96 11.24 7.69
C ILE A 223 -5.48 11.35 8.06
N TYR A 224 -5.17 11.48 9.34
CA TYR A 224 -3.79 11.71 9.79
C TYR A 224 -2.91 10.46 9.64
N SER A 225 -3.43 9.26 9.90
CA SER A 225 -2.69 8.02 9.61
C SER A 225 -2.50 7.82 8.11
N GLY A 226 -3.51 8.15 7.29
CA GLY A 226 -3.42 8.11 5.84
C GLY A 226 -2.33 9.05 5.30
N ILE A 227 -2.25 10.28 5.80
CA ILE A 227 -1.18 11.24 5.47
C ILE A 227 0.19 10.69 5.88
N ALA A 228 0.33 10.20 7.11
CA ALA A 228 1.59 9.69 7.62
C ALA A 228 2.12 8.52 6.78
N ILE A 229 1.28 7.52 6.52
CA ILE A 229 1.64 6.35 5.73
C ILE A 229 1.95 6.73 4.27
N SER A 230 1.11 7.57 3.66
CA SER A 230 1.32 8.00 2.28
C SER A 230 2.61 8.82 2.14
N THR A 231 2.91 9.69 3.10
CA THR A 231 4.16 10.47 3.14
C THR A 231 5.38 9.54 3.29
N ALA A 232 5.32 8.58 4.21
CA ALA A 232 6.39 7.61 4.42
C ALA A 232 6.69 6.82 3.14
N ILE A 233 5.66 6.33 2.44
CA ILE A 233 5.82 5.61 1.17
C ILE A 233 6.38 6.53 0.07
N CYS A 234 5.97 7.81 0.01
CA CYS A 234 6.51 8.76 -0.95
C CYS A 234 8.01 8.98 -0.73
N TRP A 235 8.43 9.28 0.50
CA TRP A 235 9.84 9.48 0.84
C TRP A 235 10.68 8.22 0.62
N TYR A 236 10.16 7.05 0.97
CA TYR A 236 10.84 5.79 0.73
C TYR A 236 11.13 5.54 -0.76
N ARG A 237 10.22 5.93 -1.65
CA ARG A 237 10.34 5.68 -3.08
C ARG A 237 11.10 6.77 -3.86
N GLU A 238 11.33 7.94 -3.28
CA GLU A 238 12.11 9.01 -3.94
C GLU A 238 13.59 8.64 -4.17
N PRO A 239 14.37 8.23 -3.16
CA PRO A 239 15.76 7.83 -3.36
C PRO A 239 15.91 6.61 -4.28
N THR A 240 14.93 5.70 -4.28
CA THR A 240 14.92 4.54 -5.17
C THR A 240 14.85 4.91 -6.65
N LYS A 241 14.43 6.13 -7.01
CA LYS A 241 14.41 6.63 -8.40
C LYS A 241 15.72 7.32 -8.82
N GLU A 242 16.37 7.99 -7.89
CA GLU A 242 17.60 8.71 -8.21
C GLU A 242 18.78 7.75 -8.46
N LEU A 243 18.84 6.64 -7.73
CA LEU A 243 19.91 5.64 -7.88
C LEU A 243 20.00 5.06 -9.29
N PRO A 244 18.92 4.53 -9.91
CA PRO A 244 19.01 3.99 -11.26
C PRO A 244 19.27 5.08 -12.33
N ALA A 245 18.71 6.28 -12.15
CA ALA A 245 18.98 7.38 -13.06
C ALA A 245 20.43 7.87 -12.99
N ARG A 246 21.03 7.88 -11.79
CA ARG A 246 22.45 8.22 -11.61
C ARG A 246 23.37 7.12 -12.12
N SER A 247 23.11 5.85 -11.83
CA SER A 247 23.94 4.75 -12.34
C SER A 247 23.95 4.69 -13.86
N ALA A 248 22.82 4.97 -14.52
CA ALA A 248 22.74 5.05 -15.98
C ALA A 248 23.45 6.29 -16.58
N ALA A 249 23.71 7.33 -15.80
CA ALA A 249 24.37 8.55 -16.25
C ALA A 249 25.90 8.52 -16.07
N TYR A 250 26.44 7.64 -15.21
CA TYR A 250 27.87 7.55 -14.91
C TYR A 250 28.57 6.38 -15.63
N THR A 251 27.87 5.57 -16.39
CA THR A 251 28.39 4.53 -17.29
C THR A 251 28.26 4.94 -18.74
#